data_5688e91be1ece99ca9d6685a314fef92
#
_entry.id   5688e91be1ece99ca9d6685a314fef92
#
_cell.length_a   1.000
_cell.length_b   1.000
_cell.length_c   1.000
_cell.angle_alpha   90.00
_cell.angle_beta   90.00
_cell.angle_gamma   90.00
#
_symmetry.space_group_name_H-M   'P 1'
#
loop_
_entity.id
_entity.type
_entity.pdbx_description
1 polymer ?
#
loop_
_entity_poly.entity_id
_entity_poly.type
_entity_poly.pdbx_seq_one_letter_code
_entity_poly.pdbx_strand_id
1 'polypeptide(L)'
;MAVSLAAHHAQHRRAFQKALIEQPIMQNVLADIAIEAEAAAWLAFRLFAALDRQDESASERLLARVGAPVAKYWVTRRAPAVVTEALECHGGNGFIEENPMARLYREAPLNAIWEGSGNVICLDVLRSLAREEGAVDVLRAELIAAAGADRRYDAALKRLEGELPELIRNEGQARRLTEKLALALQGSLLLRYAPAAVADAFIATRLGEGWSGQFGDLPPMVDAGALARRAVPAVS
;
A
#
# COMPACT_ATOMS: atom_id res chain seq x y z
N MET A 1 1.42 13.01 -1.03
CA MET A 1 0.83 14.38 -0.93
C MET A 1 -0.39 14.42 -0.01
N ALA A 2 -1.50 13.72 -0.30
CA ALA A 2 -2.71 13.79 0.54
C ALA A 2 -2.44 13.55 2.04
N VAL A 3 -1.70 12.49 2.37
CA VAL A 3 -1.31 12.15 3.75
C VAL A 3 -0.50 13.27 4.41
N SER A 4 0.48 13.84 3.70
CA SER A 4 1.30 14.93 4.24
C SER A 4 0.48 16.19 4.50
N LEU A 5 -0.49 16.51 3.62
CA LEU A 5 -1.40 17.63 3.82
C LEU A 5 -2.31 17.41 5.04
N ALA A 6 -2.85 16.19 5.20
CA ALA A 6 -3.68 15.85 6.35
C ALA A 6 -2.90 15.90 7.68
N ALA A 7 -1.69 15.36 7.69
CA ALA A 7 -0.82 15.40 8.88
C ALA A 7 -0.41 16.83 9.23
N HIS A 8 -0.04 17.65 8.24
CA HIS A 8 0.25 19.07 8.43
C HIS A 8 -0.97 19.83 8.98
N HIS A 9 -2.15 19.61 8.39
CA HIS A 9 -3.38 20.24 8.88
C HIS A 9 -3.67 19.85 10.34
N ALA A 10 -3.59 18.55 10.65
CA ALA A 10 -3.85 18.05 11.99
C ALA A 10 -2.87 18.58 13.05
N GLN A 11 -1.64 18.89 12.67
CA GLN A 11 -0.65 19.51 13.56
C GLN A 11 -1.02 20.94 13.96
N HIS A 12 -1.63 21.69 13.05
CA HIS A 12 -1.92 23.13 13.25
C HIS A 12 -3.36 23.40 13.66
N ARG A 13 -4.30 22.56 13.21
CA ARG A 13 -5.72 22.74 13.55
C ARG A 13 -6.01 22.26 14.96
N ARG A 14 -6.66 23.11 15.75
CA ARG A 14 -7.13 22.78 17.11
C ARG A 14 -8.63 22.62 17.14
N ALA A 15 -9.11 21.59 17.83
CA ALA A 15 -10.50 21.36 18.18
C ALA A 15 -10.57 20.66 19.55
N PHE A 16 -11.63 20.88 20.32
CA PHE A 16 -11.77 20.30 21.66
C PHE A 16 -10.54 20.55 22.55
N GLN A 17 -10.00 21.76 22.50
CA GLN A 17 -8.86 22.27 23.28
C GLN A 17 -7.49 21.64 22.95
N LYS A 18 -7.39 20.72 21.99
CA LYS A 18 -6.14 20.07 21.58
C LYS A 18 -5.89 20.25 20.09
N ALA A 19 -4.64 20.08 19.65
CA ALA A 19 -4.38 19.89 18.22
C ALA A 19 -5.00 18.58 17.74
N LEU A 20 -5.46 18.53 16.48
CA LEU A 20 -6.08 17.32 15.96
C LEU A 20 -5.12 16.11 16.04
N ILE A 21 -3.84 16.31 15.78
CA ILE A 21 -2.83 15.26 15.87
C ILE A 21 -2.64 14.71 17.31
N GLU A 22 -3.12 15.41 18.33
CA GLU A 22 -3.11 14.94 19.72
C GLU A 22 -4.35 14.10 20.08
N GLN A 23 -5.31 14.01 19.19
CA GLN A 23 -6.55 13.24 19.38
C GLN A 23 -6.28 11.76 19.04
N PRO A 24 -6.53 10.79 19.94
CA PRO A 24 -6.22 9.38 19.67
C PRO A 24 -6.87 8.81 18.40
N ILE A 25 -8.11 9.16 18.12
CA ILE A 25 -8.81 8.71 16.92
C ILE A 25 -8.18 9.30 15.64
N MET A 26 -7.76 10.56 15.67
CA MET A 26 -7.07 11.20 14.56
C MET A 26 -5.66 10.58 14.35
N GLN A 27 -4.97 10.27 15.43
CA GLN A 27 -3.69 9.57 15.36
C GLN A 27 -3.83 8.22 14.68
N ASN A 28 -4.89 7.46 15.01
CA ASN A 28 -5.14 6.16 14.40
C ASN A 28 -5.37 6.29 12.89
N VAL A 29 -6.22 7.20 12.44
CA VAL A 29 -6.47 7.45 11.01
C VAL A 29 -5.19 7.90 10.29
N LEU A 30 -4.50 8.92 10.81
CA LEU A 30 -3.28 9.45 10.17
C LEU A 30 -2.18 8.41 10.08
N ALA A 31 -1.98 7.62 11.12
CA ALA A 31 -1.01 6.53 11.13
C ALA A 31 -1.34 5.48 10.06
N ASP A 32 -2.61 5.11 9.95
CA ASP A 32 -3.06 4.06 9.05
C ASP A 32 -2.91 4.45 7.58
N ILE A 33 -3.32 5.68 7.20
CA ILE A 33 -3.09 6.18 5.83
C ILE A 33 -1.61 6.44 5.55
N ALA A 34 -0.80 6.75 6.55
CA ALA A 34 0.65 6.91 6.41
C ALA A 34 1.34 5.57 6.11
N ILE A 35 0.97 4.51 6.83
CA ILE A 35 1.46 3.14 6.58
C ILE A 35 1.11 2.70 5.15
N GLU A 36 -0.12 2.95 4.70
CA GLU A 36 -0.56 2.63 3.34
C GLU A 36 0.27 3.35 2.27
N ALA A 37 0.51 4.65 2.48
CA ALA A 37 1.30 5.46 1.55
C ALA A 37 2.78 5.05 1.52
N GLU A 38 3.37 4.71 2.68
CA GLU A 38 4.75 4.24 2.77
C GLU A 38 4.93 2.87 2.10
N ALA A 39 4.00 1.94 2.31
CA ALA A 39 3.99 0.65 1.66
C ALA A 39 3.87 0.77 0.12
N ALA A 40 3.02 1.68 -0.35
CA ALA A 40 2.88 1.99 -1.77
C ALA A 40 4.19 2.57 -2.36
N ALA A 41 4.86 3.46 -1.63
CA ALA A 41 6.12 4.05 -2.06
C ALA A 41 7.25 3.00 -2.17
N TRP A 42 7.42 2.13 -1.16
CA TRP A 42 8.41 1.06 -1.21
C TRP A 42 8.19 0.12 -2.40
N LEU A 43 6.94 -0.27 -2.66
CA LEU A 43 6.61 -1.10 -3.81
C LEU A 43 6.93 -0.39 -5.14
N ALA A 44 6.55 0.87 -5.28
CA ALA A 44 6.82 1.64 -6.50
C ALA A 44 8.33 1.80 -6.74
N PHE A 45 9.10 2.19 -5.73
CA PHE A 45 10.55 2.36 -5.85
C PHE A 45 11.29 1.06 -6.13
N ARG A 46 10.83 -0.07 -5.56
CA ARG A 46 11.42 -1.38 -5.90
C ARG A 46 11.24 -1.70 -7.39
N LEU A 47 10.08 -1.40 -7.94
CA LEU A 47 9.81 -1.64 -9.36
C LEU A 47 10.51 -0.64 -10.29
N PHE A 48 10.65 0.62 -9.88
CA PHE A 48 11.51 1.57 -10.62
C PHE A 48 12.95 1.08 -10.65
N ALA A 49 13.48 0.60 -9.54
CA ALA A 49 14.82 0.00 -9.51
C ALA A 49 14.94 -1.27 -10.38
N ALA A 50 13.85 -2.03 -10.55
CA ALA A 50 13.83 -3.16 -11.48
C ALA A 50 13.85 -2.69 -12.94
N LEU A 51 13.08 -1.65 -13.26
CA LEU A 51 13.07 -1.02 -14.58
C LEU A 51 14.44 -0.44 -14.95
N ASP A 52 15.11 0.24 -14.01
CA ASP A 52 16.44 0.81 -14.24
C ASP A 52 17.48 -0.26 -14.59
N ARG A 53 17.32 -1.48 -14.06
CA ARG A 53 18.24 -2.61 -14.26
C ARG A 53 17.76 -3.66 -15.26
N GLN A 54 16.67 -3.43 -15.95
CA GLN A 54 16.04 -4.42 -16.84
C GLN A 54 16.92 -4.88 -18.01
N ASP A 55 17.81 -4.01 -18.49
CA ASP A 55 18.72 -4.32 -19.61
C ASP A 55 19.95 -5.10 -19.15
N GLU A 56 20.31 -5.02 -17.87
CA GLU A 56 21.47 -5.68 -17.27
C GLU A 56 21.12 -7.02 -16.62
N SER A 57 19.84 -7.22 -16.23
CA SER A 57 19.38 -8.38 -15.46
C SER A 57 18.05 -8.92 -15.98
N ALA A 58 18.08 -10.18 -16.44
CA ALA A 58 16.88 -10.88 -16.88
C ALA A 58 15.83 -11.03 -15.75
N SER A 59 16.27 -11.25 -14.51
CA SER A 59 15.37 -11.34 -13.35
C SER A 59 14.72 -10.00 -13.02
N GLU A 60 15.47 -8.88 -13.11
CA GLU A 60 14.89 -7.55 -12.89
C GLU A 60 13.92 -7.17 -14.00
N ARG A 61 14.23 -7.49 -15.26
CA ARG A 61 13.29 -7.30 -16.38
C ARG A 61 12.00 -8.08 -16.16
N LEU A 62 12.10 -9.33 -15.74
CA LEU A 62 10.94 -10.16 -15.50
C LEU A 62 10.15 -9.67 -14.27
N LEU A 63 10.83 -9.24 -13.20
CA LEU A 63 10.18 -8.62 -12.05
C LEU A 63 9.43 -7.33 -12.43
N ALA A 64 10.05 -6.47 -13.24
CA ALA A 64 9.39 -5.27 -13.76
C ALA A 64 8.13 -5.66 -14.57
N ARG A 65 8.23 -6.66 -15.45
CA ARG A 65 7.11 -7.12 -16.29
C ARG A 65 5.92 -7.63 -15.49
N VAL A 66 6.16 -8.43 -14.42
CA VAL A 66 5.07 -9.04 -13.65
C VAL A 66 4.67 -8.22 -12.43
N GLY A 67 5.59 -7.48 -11.84
CA GLY A 67 5.35 -6.66 -10.65
C GLY A 67 4.67 -5.33 -10.94
N ALA A 68 4.98 -4.68 -12.07
CA ALA A 68 4.39 -3.39 -12.42
C ALA A 68 2.85 -3.41 -12.48
N PRO A 69 2.19 -4.38 -13.16
CA PRO A 69 0.74 -4.46 -13.13
C PRO A 69 0.18 -4.76 -11.73
N VAL A 70 0.88 -5.56 -10.90
CA VAL A 70 0.47 -5.80 -9.51
C VAL A 70 0.47 -4.50 -8.72
N ALA A 71 1.56 -3.73 -8.79
CA ALA A 71 1.67 -2.43 -8.11
C ALA A 71 0.68 -1.41 -8.66
N LYS A 72 0.57 -1.29 -9.98
CA LYS A 72 -0.37 -0.38 -10.63
C LYS A 72 -1.79 -0.62 -10.14
N TYR A 73 -2.26 -1.85 -10.18
CA TYR A 73 -3.60 -2.19 -9.71
C TYR A 73 -3.80 -1.77 -8.24
N TRP A 74 -2.92 -2.24 -7.36
CA TRP A 74 -3.12 -2.06 -5.92
C TRP A 74 -2.97 -0.61 -5.48
N VAL A 75 -1.87 0.04 -5.83
CA VAL A 75 -1.58 1.42 -5.41
C VAL A 75 -2.63 2.39 -5.91
N THR A 76 -3.01 2.29 -7.21
CA THR A 76 -4.01 3.20 -7.76
C THR A 76 -5.43 2.90 -7.28
N ARG A 77 -5.72 1.65 -6.93
CA ARG A 77 -7.01 1.25 -6.36
C ARG A 77 -7.19 1.72 -4.93
N ARG A 78 -6.11 1.76 -4.14
CA ARG A 78 -6.13 2.25 -2.76
C ARG A 78 -6.11 3.79 -2.66
N ALA A 79 -5.52 4.46 -3.63
CA ALA A 79 -5.36 5.92 -3.63
C ALA A 79 -6.65 6.70 -3.37
N PRO A 80 -7.82 6.42 -3.99
CA PRO A 80 -9.06 7.13 -3.70
C PRO A 80 -9.48 7.05 -2.23
N ALA A 81 -9.37 5.88 -1.60
CA ALA A 81 -9.72 5.72 -0.19
C ALA A 81 -8.78 6.52 0.73
N VAL A 82 -7.47 6.47 0.47
CA VAL A 82 -6.47 7.29 1.20
C VAL A 82 -6.77 8.78 1.06
N VAL A 83 -7.10 9.24 -0.15
CA VAL A 83 -7.41 10.67 -0.40
C VAL A 83 -8.71 11.08 0.28
N THR A 84 -9.72 10.20 0.32
CA THR A 84 -10.98 10.44 1.03
C THR A 84 -10.74 10.62 2.53
N GLU A 85 -10.02 9.71 3.17
CA GLU A 85 -9.68 9.83 4.59
C GLU A 85 -8.87 11.10 4.89
N ALA A 86 -7.89 11.41 4.03
CA ALA A 86 -7.09 12.62 4.15
C ALA A 86 -7.96 13.89 4.00
N LEU A 87 -8.96 13.88 3.11
CA LEU A 87 -9.93 14.96 2.96
C LEU A 87 -10.77 15.13 4.23
N GLU A 88 -11.26 14.04 4.79
CA GLU A 88 -12.05 14.05 6.03
C GLU A 88 -11.25 14.62 7.21
N CYS A 89 -9.95 14.34 7.29
CA CYS A 89 -9.06 14.93 8.30
C CYS A 89 -9.05 16.47 8.26
N HIS A 90 -9.35 17.10 7.12
CA HIS A 90 -9.43 18.56 6.98
C HIS A 90 -10.82 19.11 7.37
N GLY A 91 -11.84 18.26 7.55
CA GLY A 91 -13.22 18.70 7.70
C GLY A 91 -13.70 19.50 6.47
N GLY A 92 -14.51 20.52 6.67
CA GLY A 92 -15.03 21.36 5.57
C GLY A 92 -13.94 21.98 4.70
N ASN A 93 -12.76 22.27 5.26
CA ASN A 93 -11.64 22.81 4.51
C ASN A 93 -11.12 21.82 3.45
N GLY A 94 -11.28 20.52 3.63
CA GLY A 94 -10.90 19.53 2.62
C GLY A 94 -11.82 19.51 1.40
N PHE A 95 -13.05 19.98 1.55
CA PHE A 95 -14.05 19.95 0.50
C PHE A 95 -14.07 21.20 -0.39
N ILE A 96 -13.67 22.36 0.11
CA ILE A 96 -13.68 23.62 -0.63
C ILE A 96 -12.59 23.66 -1.72
N GLU A 97 -12.87 24.36 -2.83
CA GLU A 97 -12.00 24.40 -4.03
C GLU A 97 -10.66 25.12 -3.79
N GLU A 98 -10.59 26.02 -2.82
CA GLU A 98 -9.36 26.73 -2.44
C GLU A 98 -8.32 25.80 -1.79
N ASN A 99 -8.73 24.62 -1.34
CA ASN A 99 -7.85 23.61 -0.77
C ASN A 99 -7.47 22.57 -1.84
N PRO A 100 -6.19 22.16 -1.92
CA PRO A 100 -5.75 21.17 -2.91
C PRO A 100 -6.41 19.80 -2.75
N MET A 101 -7.00 19.48 -1.59
CA MET A 101 -7.64 18.18 -1.34
C MET A 101 -8.84 17.94 -2.26
N ALA A 102 -9.65 18.95 -2.56
CA ALA A 102 -10.79 18.83 -3.48
C ALA A 102 -10.36 18.35 -4.87
N ARG A 103 -9.24 18.90 -5.40
CA ARG A 103 -8.67 18.46 -6.67
C ARG A 103 -8.08 17.05 -6.57
N LEU A 104 -7.31 16.74 -5.53
CA LEU A 104 -6.73 15.41 -5.34
C LEU A 104 -7.82 14.34 -5.28
N TYR A 105 -8.94 14.62 -4.62
CA TYR A 105 -10.08 13.72 -4.54
C TYR A 105 -10.68 13.44 -5.93
N ARG A 106 -10.87 14.48 -6.76
CA ARG A 106 -11.42 14.30 -8.12
C ARG A 106 -10.48 13.56 -9.05
N GLU A 107 -9.16 13.75 -8.91
CA GLU A 107 -8.16 13.15 -9.79
C GLU A 107 -7.80 11.72 -9.39
N ALA A 108 -7.88 11.37 -8.11
CA ALA A 108 -7.44 10.05 -7.61
C ALA A 108 -8.06 8.84 -8.36
N PRO A 109 -9.36 8.81 -8.70
CA PRO A 109 -9.98 7.68 -9.41
C PRO A 109 -9.42 7.46 -10.82
N LEU A 110 -8.96 8.51 -11.52
CA LEU A 110 -8.44 8.41 -12.88
C LEU A 110 -7.24 7.46 -12.96
N ASN A 111 -6.40 7.45 -11.93
CA ASN A 111 -5.21 6.60 -11.90
C ASN A 111 -5.54 5.09 -11.94
N ALA A 112 -6.74 4.70 -11.51
CA ALA A 112 -7.19 3.32 -11.58
C ALA A 112 -7.88 2.97 -12.92
N ILE A 113 -8.01 3.92 -13.84
CA ILE A 113 -8.73 3.78 -15.11
C ILE A 113 -7.76 3.80 -16.30
N TRP A 114 -6.96 4.86 -16.44
CA TRP A 114 -6.08 5.03 -17.59
C TRP A 114 -4.95 3.99 -17.59
N GLU A 115 -4.39 3.73 -18.78
CA GLU A 115 -3.36 2.70 -19.00
C GLU A 115 -3.74 1.30 -18.51
N GLY A 116 -5.04 1.01 -18.51
CA GLY A 116 -5.63 -0.26 -18.10
C GLY A 116 -6.44 -0.13 -16.81
N SER A 117 -7.74 -0.41 -16.92
CA SER A 117 -8.63 -0.49 -15.76
C SER A 117 -8.34 -1.73 -14.92
N GLY A 118 -8.85 -1.74 -13.68
CA GLY A 118 -8.55 -2.77 -12.70
C GLY A 118 -8.73 -4.22 -13.19
N ASN A 119 -9.81 -4.52 -13.93
CA ASN A 119 -10.01 -5.88 -14.49
C ASN A 119 -8.94 -6.23 -15.53
N VAL A 120 -8.67 -5.29 -16.46
CA VAL A 120 -7.67 -5.50 -17.52
C VAL A 120 -6.30 -5.78 -16.93
N ILE A 121 -5.90 -5.02 -15.93
CA ILE A 121 -4.60 -5.19 -15.23
C ILE A 121 -4.54 -6.53 -14.49
N CYS A 122 -5.59 -6.91 -13.75
CA CYS A 122 -5.59 -8.19 -13.03
C CYS A 122 -5.57 -9.40 -13.98
N LEU A 123 -6.21 -9.30 -15.14
CA LEU A 123 -6.12 -10.32 -16.19
C LEU A 123 -4.72 -10.37 -16.82
N ASP A 124 -4.03 -9.23 -16.94
CA ASP A 124 -2.63 -9.21 -17.38
C ASP A 124 -1.70 -9.88 -16.37
N VAL A 125 -1.91 -9.66 -15.05
CA VAL A 125 -1.20 -10.39 -13.98
C VAL A 125 -1.38 -11.90 -14.14
N LEU A 126 -2.62 -12.38 -14.26
CA LEU A 126 -2.88 -13.82 -14.48
C LEU A 126 -2.15 -14.33 -15.72
N ARG A 127 -2.25 -13.62 -16.82
CA ARG A 127 -1.66 -14.00 -18.09
C ARG A 127 -0.13 -14.05 -18.01
N SER A 128 0.48 -13.09 -17.32
CA SER A 128 1.93 -13.05 -17.10
C SER A 128 2.39 -14.25 -16.27
N LEU A 129 1.71 -14.53 -15.15
CA LEU A 129 2.05 -15.66 -14.28
C LEU A 129 1.87 -17.02 -14.97
N ALA A 130 0.92 -17.12 -15.90
CA ALA A 130 0.66 -18.36 -16.62
C ALA A 130 1.57 -18.61 -17.83
N ARG A 131 2.14 -17.55 -18.43
CA ARG A 131 2.83 -17.65 -19.73
C ARG A 131 4.30 -17.24 -19.71
N GLU A 132 4.70 -16.35 -18.81
CA GLU A 132 6.09 -15.91 -18.73
C GLU A 132 6.90 -16.92 -17.90
N GLU A 133 7.85 -17.57 -18.54
CA GLU A 133 8.76 -18.51 -17.87
C GLU A 133 9.53 -17.80 -16.75
N GLY A 134 9.52 -18.36 -15.54
CA GLY A 134 10.19 -17.78 -14.36
C GLY A 134 9.43 -16.66 -13.67
N ALA A 135 8.23 -16.25 -14.14
CA ALA A 135 7.44 -15.17 -13.54
C ALA A 135 7.09 -15.45 -12.07
N VAL A 136 6.65 -16.66 -11.79
CA VAL A 136 6.34 -17.10 -10.42
C VAL A 136 7.60 -17.12 -9.55
N ASP A 137 8.73 -17.60 -10.09
CA ASP A 137 9.97 -17.72 -9.35
C ASP A 137 10.56 -16.35 -8.98
N VAL A 138 10.50 -15.39 -9.89
CA VAL A 138 10.97 -14.03 -9.62
C VAL A 138 10.16 -13.33 -8.55
N LEU A 139 8.82 -13.45 -8.58
CA LEU A 139 7.98 -12.92 -7.51
C LEU A 139 8.23 -13.65 -6.19
N ARG A 140 8.36 -14.98 -6.23
CA ARG A 140 8.66 -15.77 -5.05
C ARG A 140 9.99 -15.35 -4.43
N ALA A 141 11.02 -15.09 -5.22
CA ALA A 141 12.31 -14.61 -4.73
C ALA A 141 12.19 -13.29 -3.94
N GLU A 142 11.40 -12.33 -4.43
CA GLU A 142 11.12 -11.08 -3.70
C GLU A 142 10.34 -11.33 -2.38
N LEU A 143 9.40 -12.26 -2.38
CA LEU A 143 8.61 -12.58 -1.20
C LEU A 143 9.44 -13.27 -0.13
N ILE A 144 10.19 -14.31 -0.48
CA ILE A 144 11.00 -15.09 0.47
C ILE A 144 12.22 -14.31 1.00
N ALA A 145 12.59 -13.19 0.38
CA ALA A 145 13.69 -12.35 0.85
C ALA A 145 13.46 -11.76 2.25
N ALA A 146 12.21 -11.76 2.76
CA ALA A 146 11.86 -11.37 4.12
C ALA A 146 11.45 -12.56 5.01
N ALA A 147 11.57 -13.79 4.53
CA ALA A 147 11.19 -14.98 5.28
C ALA A 147 12.00 -15.10 6.59
N GLY A 148 11.32 -15.46 7.68
CA GLY A 148 11.90 -15.54 9.01
C GLY A 148 11.95 -14.23 9.79
N ALA A 149 11.65 -13.09 9.17
CA ALA A 149 11.66 -11.79 9.85
C ALA A 149 10.42 -11.57 10.74
N ASP A 150 9.27 -12.11 10.36
CA ASP A 150 8.02 -12.02 11.14
C ASP A 150 7.14 -13.25 10.91
N ARG A 151 6.72 -13.90 12.00
CA ARG A 151 5.90 -15.13 11.94
C ARG A 151 4.54 -14.92 11.26
N ARG A 152 3.95 -13.73 11.36
CA ARG A 152 2.65 -13.37 10.73
C ARG A 152 2.84 -13.26 9.22
N TYR A 153 3.96 -12.66 8.80
CA TYR A 153 4.36 -12.60 7.40
C TYR A 153 4.58 -14.01 6.83
N ASP A 154 5.35 -14.85 7.52
CA ASP A 154 5.62 -16.22 7.09
C ASP A 154 4.33 -17.04 6.95
N ALA A 155 3.39 -16.87 7.90
CA ALA A 155 2.09 -17.51 7.83
C ALA A 155 1.25 -17.02 6.63
N ALA A 156 1.27 -15.72 6.34
CA ALA A 156 0.60 -15.13 5.18
C ALA A 156 1.22 -15.63 3.87
N LEU A 157 2.54 -15.69 3.80
CA LEU A 157 3.27 -16.22 2.64
C LEU A 157 2.92 -17.69 2.39
N LYS A 158 2.91 -18.51 3.42
CA LYS A 158 2.53 -19.94 3.32
C LYS A 158 1.09 -20.11 2.82
N ARG A 159 0.14 -19.28 3.28
CA ARG A 159 -1.25 -19.28 2.78
C ARG A 159 -1.29 -18.92 1.30
N LEU A 160 -0.58 -17.86 0.91
CA LEU A 160 -0.50 -17.43 -0.49
C LEU A 160 0.08 -18.54 -1.38
N GLU A 161 1.18 -19.15 -1.00
CA GLU A 161 1.81 -20.25 -1.75
C GLU A 161 0.84 -21.44 -1.92
N GLY A 162 0.08 -21.78 -0.90
CA GLY A 162 -0.92 -22.87 -0.95
C GLY A 162 -2.11 -22.55 -1.88
N GLU A 163 -2.54 -21.29 -1.95
CA GLU A 163 -3.67 -20.87 -2.78
C GLU A 163 -3.25 -20.54 -4.24
N LEU A 164 -1.98 -20.22 -4.48
CA LEU A 164 -1.49 -19.69 -5.74
C LEU A 164 -1.87 -20.53 -6.99
N PRO A 165 -1.73 -21.87 -6.98
CA PRO A 165 -2.08 -22.68 -8.16
C PRO A 165 -3.56 -22.59 -8.54
N GLU A 166 -4.46 -22.49 -7.57
CA GLU A 166 -5.89 -22.33 -7.80
C GLU A 166 -6.23 -20.92 -8.28
N LEU A 167 -5.66 -19.91 -7.63
CA LEU A 167 -5.89 -18.51 -7.97
C LEU A 167 -5.45 -18.18 -9.39
N ILE A 168 -4.32 -18.72 -9.87
CA ILE A 168 -3.85 -18.53 -11.24
C ILE A 168 -4.80 -19.14 -12.28
N ARG A 169 -5.46 -20.25 -11.96
CA ARG A 169 -6.38 -20.93 -12.87
C ARG A 169 -7.78 -20.33 -12.92
N ASN A 170 -8.12 -19.48 -11.95
CA ASN A 170 -9.48 -18.94 -11.80
C ASN A 170 -9.52 -17.45 -12.11
N GLU A 171 -9.96 -17.12 -13.33
CA GLU A 171 -10.09 -15.72 -13.78
C GLU A 171 -10.98 -14.88 -12.85
N GLY A 172 -12.03 -15.47 -12.28
CA GLY A 172 -12.90 -14.78 -11.32
C GLY A 172 -12.18 -14.35 -10.02
N GLN A 173 -11.01 -14.92 -9.74
CA GLN A 173 -10.18 -14.59 -8.58
C GLN A 173 -9.00 -13.66 -8.89
N ALA A 174 -8.88 -13.14 -10.11
CA ALA A 174 -7.76 -12.33 -10.56
C ALA A 174 -7.48 -11.12 -9.65
N ARG A 175 -8.52 -10.43 -9.20
CA ARG A 175 -8.38 -9.29 -8.26
C ARG A 175 -7.84 -9.73 -6.89
N ARG A 176 -8.37 -10.84 -6.37
CA ARG A 176 -7.91 -11.41 -5.08
C ARG A 176 -6.45 -11.85 -5.16
N LEU A 177 -6.04 -12.48 -6.25
CA LEU A 177 -4.65 -12.85 -6.48
C LEU A 177 -3.75 -11.61 -6.50
N THR A 178 -4.11 -10.60 -7.29
CA THR A 178 -3.32 -9.38 -7.44
C THR A 178 -3.19 -8.62 -6.11
N GLU A 179 -4.27 -8.53 -5.32
CA GLU A 179 -4.24 -7.97 -3.97
C GLU A 179 -3.29 -8.73 -3.05
N LYS A 180 -3.41 -10.05 -2.97
CA LYS A 180 -2.54 -10.87 -2.12
C LYS A 180 -1.07 -10.74 -2.49
N LEU A 181 -0.76 -10.72 -3.78
CA LEU A 181 0.62 -10.49 -4.26
C LEU A 181 1.12 -9.09 -3.86
N ALA A 182 0.31 -8.06 -4.05
CA ALA A 182 0.69 -6.70 -3.69
C ALA A 182 0.96 -6.55 -2.19
N LEU A 183 0.07 -7.05 -1.33
CA LEU A 183 0.22 -6.99 0.12
C LEU A 183 1.45 -7.80 0.59
N ALA A 184 1.69 -8.96 0.03
CA ALA A 184 2.87 -9.77 0.37
C ALA A 184 4.18 -9.09 -0.07
N LEU A 185 4.22 -8.49 -1.28
CA LEU A 185 5.37 -7.71 -1.75
C LEU A 185 5.63 -6.48 -0.87
N GLN A 186 4.58 -5.72 -0.53
CA GLN A 186 4.69 -4.59 0.38
C GLN A 186 5.20 -5.03 1.75
N GLY A 187 4.67 -6.13 2.30
CA GLY A 187 5.14 -6.69 3.56
C GLY A 187 6.61 -7.09 3.53
N SER A 188 7.06 -7.77 2.47
CA SER A 188 8.47 -8.12 2.26
C SER A 188 9.37 -6.88 2.26
N LEU A 189 8.98 -5.85 1.50
CA LEU A 189 9.77 -4.62 1.38
C LEU A 189 9.83 -3.84 2.69
N LEU A 190 8.71 -3.73 3.40
CA LEU A 190 8.66 -3.04 4.69
C LEU A 190 9.51 -3.76 5.75
N LEU A 191 9.46 -5.08 5.83
CA LEU A 191 10.31 -5.86 6.75
C LEU A 191 11.80 -5.68 6.49
N ARG A 192 12.17 -5.49 5.23
CA ARG A 192 13.58 -5.36 4.81
C ARG A 192 14.14 -3.95 4.93
N TYR A 193 13.31 -2.93 4.75
CA TYR A 193 13.81 -1.57 4.51
C TYR A 193 13.14 -0.47 5.34
N ALA A 194 11.93 -0.69 5.85
CA ALA A 194 11.22 0.32 6.62
C ALA A 194 11.59 0.28 8.12
N PRO A 195 11.28 1.33 8.90
CA PRO A 195 11.36 1.26 10.34
C PRO A 195 10.47 0.13 10.90
N ALA A 196 10.97 -0.57 11.92
CA ALA A 196 10.29 -1.74 12.50
C ALA A 196 8.83 -1.46 12.90
N ALA A 197 8.54 -0.28 13.46
CA ALA A 197 7.17 0.10 13.85
C ALA A 197 6.21 0.20 12.65
N VAL A 198 6.69 0.63 11.47
CA VAL A 198 5.90 0.68 10.24
C VAL A 198 5.63 -0.72 9.72
N ALA A 199 6.68 -1.55 9.64
CA ALA A 199 6.55 -2.94 9.20
C ALA A 199 5.62 -3.72 10.13
N ASP A 200 5.79 -3.63 11.46
CA ASP A 200 4.94 -4.29 12.44
C ASP A 200 3.47 -3.90 12.29
N ALA A 201 3.17 -2.60 12.19
CA ALA A 201 1.81 -2.10 12.03
C ALA A 201 1.18 -2.57 10.71
N PHE A 202 1.93 -2.56 9.60
CA PHE A 202 1.45 -3.07 8.31
C PHE A 202 1.14 -4.57 8.38
N ILE A 203 2.06 -5.38 8.91
CA ILE A 203 1.88 -6.83 9.01
C ILE A 203 0.69 -7.16 9.91
N ALA A 204 0.58 -6.49 11.07
CA ALA A 204 -0.50 -6.72 12.02
C ALA A 204 -1.90 -6.46 11.41
N THR A 205 -1.99 -5.47 10.52
CA THR A 205 -3.27 -5.05 9.95
C THR A 205 -3.55 -5.67 8.58
N ARG A 206 -2.62 -5.58 7.61
CA ARG A 206 -2.86 -5.98 6.21
C ARG A 206 -2.67 -7.47 5.95
N LEU A 207 -1.81 -8.14 6.73
CA LEU A 207 -1.53 -9.57 6.59
C LEU A 207 -2.07 -10.39 7.77
N GLY A 208 -2.53 -9.73 8.84
CA GLY A 208 -3.24 -10.31 9.97
C GLY A 208 -4.65 -10.77 9.60
N GLU A 209 -5.29 -11.45 10.56
CA GLU A 209 -6.70 -11.85 10.44
C GLU A 209 -7.61 -10.66 10.79
N GLY A 210 -8.70 -10.49 10.04
CA GLY A 210 -9.75 -9.52 10.35
C GLY A 210 -9.55 -8.12 9.80
N TRP A 211 -8.61 -7.88 8.88
CA TRP A 211 -8.53 -6.58 8.22
C TRP A 211 -9.80 -6.25 7.43
N SER A 212 -10.47 -5.17 7.82
CA SER A 212 -11.74 -4.73 7.22
C SER A 212 -11.56 -3.98 5.89
N GLY A 213 -10.34 -3.52 5.59
CA GLY A 213 -10.06 -2.61 4.47
C GLY A 213 -10.37 -1.14 4.75
N GLN A 214 -10.95 -0.82 5.92
CA GLN A 214 -11.18 0.54 6.39
C GLN A 214 -9.91 1.12 7.03
N PHE A 215 -9.79 2.44 7.03
CA PHE A 215 -8.72 3.13 7.74
C PHE A 215 -9.15 3.54 9.15
N GLY A 216 -8.16 3.73 10.04
CA GLY A 216 -8.40 4.11 11.43
C GLY A 216 -8.76 2.94 12.33
N ASP A 217 -8.45 1.72 11.92
CA ASP A 217 -8.69 0.47 12.66
C ASP A 217 -7.37 -0.22 13.05
N LEU A 218 -6.37 0.57 13.45
CA LEU A 218 -5.11 0.02 13.95
C LEU A 218 -5.32 -0.61 15.33
N PRO A 219 -4.77 -1.81 15.57
CA PRO A 219 -4.92 -2.48 16.84
C PRO A 219 -4.18 -1.76 18.00
N PRO A 220 -4.62 -1.95 19.26
CA PRO A 220 -4.10 -1.17 20.40
C PRO A 220 -2.59 -1.27 20.66
N MET A 221 -1.92 -2.32 20.15
CA MET A 221 -0.48 -2.47 20.30
C MET A 221 0.34 -1.57 19.36
N VAL A 222 -0.28 -0.94 18.37
CA VAL A 222 0.38 -0.03 17.44
C VAL A 222 0.50 1.36 18.08
N ASP A 223 1.70 1.93 18.12
CA ASP A 223 1.90 3.33 18.50
C ASP A 223 1.48 4.27 17.36
N ALA A 224 0.16 4.44 17.23
CA ALA A 224 -0.43 5.31 16.22
C ALA A 224 0.05 6.77 16.36
N GLY A 225 0.33 7.23 17.58
CA GLY A 225 0.84 8.58 17.82
C GLY A 225 2.22 8.81 17.23
N ALA A 226 3.14 7.86 17.37
CA ALA A 226 4.48 7.95 16.77
C ALA A 226 4.40 7.91 15.24
N LEU A 227 3.59 7.01 14.67
CA LEU A 227 3.41 6.89 13.22
C LEU A 227 2.74 8.12 12.61
N ALA A 228 1.72 8.69 13.26
CA ALA A 228 1.06 9.92 12.82
C ALA A 228 2.03 11.12 12.80
N ARG A 229 2.85 11.29 13.83
CA ARG A 229 3.88 12.35 13.87
C ARG A 229 4.95 12.19 12.79
N ARG A 230 5.29 10.96 12.45
CA ARG A 230 6.23 10.65 11.37
C ARG A 230 5.69 11.08 9.98
N ALA A 231 4.38 11.13 9.79
CA ALA A 231 3.75 11.58 8.55
C ALA A 231 3.77 13.11 8.35
N VAL A 232 4.06 13.87 9.41
CA VAL A 232 4.19 15.34 9.33
C VAL A 232 5.41 15.71 8.49
N PRO A 233 5.26 16.53 7.44
CA PRO A 233 6.39 16.94 6.64
C PRO A 233 7.38 17.78 7.49
N ALA A 234 8.69 17.53 7.30
CA ALA A 234 9.70 18.38 7.87
C ALA A 234 9.57 19.80 7.29
N VAL A 235 9.42 20.79 8.16
CA VAL A 235 9.44 22.20 7.75
C VAL A 235 10.91 22.57 7.55
N SER A 236 11.28 22.83 6.29
CA SER A 236 12.60 23.38 5.94
C SER A 236 12.64 24.88 6.16
#